data_e78cc1b8327b716628f7c9a89c58c3bd
#
_entry.id   e78cc1b8327b716628f7c9a89c58c3bd
#
_cell.length_a   1.000
_cell.length_b   1.000
_cell.length_c   1.000
_cell.angle_alpha   90.00
_cell.angle_beta   90.00
_cell.angle_gamma   90.00
#
_symmetry.space_group_name_H-M   'P 1'
#
loop_
_entity.id
_entity.type
_entity.pdbx_description
1 polymer ?
#
loop_
_entity_poly.entity_id
_entity_poly.type
_entity_poly.pdbx_seq_one_letter_code
_entity_poly.pdbx_strand_id
1 'polypeptide(L)'
;ASLVGAEMCIRDRIMGECPYKSPTDMGVNMAGNCIVDDEVCKEAARQEIIRRYYKSMEALVRGTGREEEVYKIELLLKQAHVTIEERKVVPAALKREEETGAPAAALELPDGRIVTGKTSELLGASSALLLNALKELAGIDHDKHVISPEALRPIQALKTEYLGSKNPRLHSDETLIALSISAADNEDAKLALQQIPKLKGCQVHTSVLLSQVDILEFRKLGVELTCEPKSEHAKKLQK
;
A
#
# COMPACT_ATOMS: atom_id res chain seq x y z
N ALA A 1 -10.88 -16.41 -24.23
CA ALA A 1 -9.59 -16.58 -23.51
C ALA A 1 -8.74 -17.76 -24.03
N SER A 2 -9.31 -18.74 -24.72
CA SER A 2 -8.58 -19.96 -25.10
C SER A 2 -7.82 -19.87 -26.41
N LEU A 3 -8.22 -19.02 -27.35
CA LEU A 3 -7.59 -18.94 -28.69
C LEU A 3 -6.21 -18.27 -28.64
N VAL A 4 -6.04 -17.20 -27.91
CA VAL A 4 -4.74 -16.51 -27.77
C VAL A 4 -3.71 -17.39 -27.06
N GLY A 5 -4.12 -18.12 -26.01
CA GLY A 5 -3.25 -19.04 -25.29
C GLY A 5 -2.83 -20.26 -26.15
N ALA A 6 -3.73 -20.78 -26.97
CA ALA A 6 -3.44 -21.89 -27.85
C ALA A 6 -2.50 -21.47 -28.99
N GLU A 7 -2.66 -20.28 -29.55
CA GLU A 7 -1.78 -19.75 -30.59
C GLU A 7 -0.37 -19.45 -30.07
N MET A 8 -0.23 -18.94 -28.85
CA MET A 8 1.07 -18.79 -28.20
C MET A 8 1.78 -20.10 -28.03
N CYS A 9 1.12 -21.16 -27.53
CA CYS A 9 1.71 -22.48 -27.35
C CYS A 9 2.15 -23.13 -28.69
N ILE A 10 1.42 -22.87 -29.76
CA ILE A 10 1.76 -23.41 -31.09
C ILE A 10 3.01 -22.71 -31.67
N ARG A 11 3.08 -21.38 -31.56
CA ARG A 11 4.25 -20.61 -32.01
C ARG A 11 5.51 -20.93 -31.22
N ASP A 12 5.43 -21.05 -29.90
CA ASP A 12 6.54 -21.44 -29.03
C ASP A 12 7.13 -22.81 -29.45
N ARG A 13 6.25 -23.77 -29.81
CA ARG A 13 6.68 -25.09 -30.29
C ARG A 13 7.36 -25.05 -31.66
N ILE A 14 6.90 -24.17 -32.53
CA ILE A 14 7.46 -24.07 -33.91
C ILE A 14 8.79 -23.30 -33.90
N MET A 15 8.88 -22.24 -33.09
CA MET A 15 10.03 -21.34 -33.04
C MET A 15 11.13 -21.80 -32.09
N GLY A 16 10.82 -22.71 -31.14
CA GLY A 16 11.75 -23.18 -30.11
C GLY A 16 12.01 -22.18 -29.00
N GLU A 17 11.46 -20.95 -29.09
CA GLU A 17 11.48 -19.91 -28.08
C GLU A 17 10.19 -19.09 -28.15
N CYS A 18 9.84 -18.42 -27.07
CA CYS A 18 8.68 -17.52 -27.04
C CYS A 18 8.94 -16.30 -27.95
N PRO A 19 8.19 -16.09 -29.02
CA PRO A 19 8.36 -14.93 -29.90
C PRO A 19 7.83 -13.64 -29.28
N TYR A 20 7.06 -13.75 -28.20
CA TYR A 20 6.43 -12.62 -27.55
C TYR A 20 7.29 -12.16 -26.36
N LYS A 21 8.17 -11.18 -26.59
CA LYS A 21 9.11 -10.65 -25.60
C LYS A 21 8.60 -9.39 -24.90
N SER A 22 7.56 -8.77 -25.43
CA SER A 22 6.98 -7.55 -24.89
C SER A 22 5.46 -7.52 -25.03
N PRO A 23 4.75 -6.64 -24.29
CA PRO A 23 3.31 -6.43 -24.49
C PRO A 23 2.94 -6.01 -25.91
N THR A 24 3.81 -5.29 -26.59
CA THR A 24 3.64 -4.87 -28.00
C THR A 24 3.64 -6.08 -28.93
N ASP A 25 4.54 -7.03 -28.75
CA ASP A 25 4.61 -8.27 -29.53
C ASP A 25 3.37 -9.14 -29.35
N MET A 26 2.70 -9.02 -28.21
CA MET A 26 1.43 -9.71 -27.92
C MET A 26 0.20 -9.06 -28.57
N GLY A 27 0.39 -8.06 -29.42
CA GLY A 27 -0.67 -7.42 -30.16
C GLY A 27 -1.53 -6.46 -29.32
N VAL A 28 -1.08 -6.03 -28.16
CA VAL A 28 -1.83 -5.08 -27.30
C VAL A 28 -2.07 -3.76 -28.01
N ASN A 29 -1.11 -3.30 -28.82
CA ASN A 29 -1.26 -2.10 -29.64
C ASN A 29 -2.31 -2.27 -30.76
N MET A 30 -2.48 -3.48 -31.27
CA MET A 30 -3.51 -3.78 -32.28
C MET A 30 -4.93 -3.68 -31.70
N ALA A 31 -5.07 -3.87 -30.38
CA ALA A 31 -6.35 -3.64 -29.68
C ALA A 31 -6.65 -2.15 -29.38
N GLY A 32 -5.81 -1.23 -29.87
CA GLY A 32 -6.02 0.21 -29.73
C GLY A 32 -5.55 0.80 -28.39
N ASN A 33 -4.78 0.04 -27.59
CA ASN A 33 -4.32 0.51 -26.29
C ASN A 33 -3.05 1.37 -26.33
N CYS A 34 -2.47 1.58 -27.51
CA CYS A 34 -1.34 2.50 -27.76
C CYS A 34 -0.21 2.40 -26.72
N ILE A 35 0.25 1.19 -26.42
CA ILE A 35 1.43 1.02 -25.55
C ILE A 35 2.66 1.47 -26.34
N VAL A 36 3.35 2.48 -25.84
CA VAL A 36 4.52 3.09 -26.47
C VAL A 36 5.82 2.84 -25.70
N ASP A 37 5.73 2.30 -24.49
CA ASP A 37 6.88 2.03 -23.61
C ASP A 37 6.74 0.64 -22.97
N ASP A 38 7.46 -0.33 -23.53
CA ASP A 38 7.44 -1.72 -23.06
C ASP A 38 8.08 -1.87 -21.67
N GLU A 39 9.09 -1.06 -21.33
CA GLU A 39 9.76 -1.17 -20.03
C GLU A 39 8.84 -0.70 -18.91
N VAL A 40 8.11 0.38 -19.11
CA VAL A 40 7.07 0.83 -18.16
C VAL A 40 5.99 -0.25 -18.00
N CYS A 41 5.57 -0.89 -19.07
CA CYS A 41 4.58 -1.98 -19.00
C CYS A 41 5.11 -3.20 -18.27
N LYS A 42 6.36 -3.58 -18.49
CA LYS A 42 7.02 -4.69 -17.79
C LYS A 42 7.12 -4.38 -16.29
N GLU A 43 7.57 -3.19 -15.93
CA GLU A 43 7.65 -2.78 -14.52
C GLU A 43 6.27 -2.77 -13.86
N ALA A 44 5.26 -2.21 -14.51
CA ALA A 44 3.89 -2.25 -14.01
C ALA A 44 3.38 -3.70 -13.81
N ALA A 45 3.70 -4.62 -14.73
CA ALA A 45 3.35 -6.03 -14.59
C ALA A 45 4.08 -6.70 -13.41
N ARG A 46 5.37 -6.41 -13.20
CA ARG A 46 6.17 -6.91 -12.07
C ARG A 46 5.54 -6.45 -10.75
N GLN A 47 5.23 -5.15 -10.63
CA GLN A 47 4.58 -4.59 -9.45
C GLN A 47 3.19 -5.20 -9.21
N GLU A 48 2.43 -5.48 -10.27
CA GLU A 48 1.11 -6.13 -10.15
C GLU A 48 1.22 -7.58 -9.65
N ILE A 49 2.22 -8.36 -10.10
CA ILE A 49 2.45 -9.73 -9.59
C ILE A 49 2.74 -9.69 -8.08
N ILE A 50 3.57 -8.75 -7.62
CA ILE A 50 3.86 -8.58 -6.19
C ILE A 50 2.60 -8.19 -5.42
N ARG A 51 1.78 -7.26 -5.92
CA ARG A 51 0.50 -6.90 -5.29
C ARG A 51 -0.45 -8.09 -5.18
N ARG A 52 -0.55 -8.90 -6.22
CA ARG A 52 -1.37 -10.14 -6.19
C ARG A 52 -0.86 -11.14 -5.18
N TYR A 53 0.46 -11.29 -5.04
CA TYR A 53 1.05 -12.15 -4.02
C TYR A 53 0.58 -11.72 -2.63
N TYR A 54 0.78 -10.47 -2.25
CA TYR A 54 0.35 -9.97 -0.93
C TYR A 54 -1.16 -10.06 -0.73
N LYS A 55 -1.95 -9.78 -1.75
CA LYS A 55 -3.40 -9.90 -1.69
C LYS A 55 -3.87 -11.36 -1.49
N SER A 56 -3.22 -12.33 -2.14
CA SER A 56 -3.54 -13.75 -1.94
C SER A 56 -3.11 -14.23 -0.55
N MET A 57 -1.97 -13.78 -0.05
CA MET A 57 -1.50 -14.06 1.32
C MET A 57 -2.42 -13.45 2.37
N GLU A 58 -2.85 -12.19 2.19
CA GLU A 58 -3.83 -11.55 3.06
C GLU A 58 -5.15 -12.32 3.09
N ALA A 59 -5.67 -12.71 1.92
CA ALA A 59 -6.90 -13.48 1.81
C ALA A 59 -6.78 -14.84 2.52
N LEU A 60 -5.63 -15.53 2.41
CA LEU A 60 -5.38 -16.79 3.09
C LEU A 60 -5.41 -16.60 4.62
N VAL A 61 -4.70 -15.61 5.16
CA VAL A 61 -4.67 -15.33 6.61
C VAL A 61 -6.04 -14.92 7.14
N ARG A 62 -6.86 -14.22 6.34
CA ARG A 62 -8.25 -13.87 6.68
C ARG A 62 -9.24 -15.04 6.53
N GLY A 63 -8.79 -16.19 6.02
CA GLY A 63 -9.64 -17.38 5.82
C GLY A 63 -10.59 -17.27 4.61
N THR A 64 -10.35 -16.34 3.69
CA THR A 64 -11.13 -16.12 2.46
C THR A 64 -10.41 -16.58 1.19
N GLY A 65 -9.10 -16.85 1.27
CA GLY A 65 -8.26 -17.31 0.19
C GLY A 65 -7.96 -18.81 0.26
N ARG A 66 -7.26 -19.33 -0.75
CA ARG A 66 -6.82 -20.71 -0.86
C ARG A 66 -5.32 -20.81 -1.03
N GLU A 67 -4.68 -21.81 -0.45
CA GLU A 67 -3.23 -22.08 -0.60
C GLU A 67 -2.82 -22.26 -2.07
N GLU A 68 -3.70 -22.88 -2.88
CA GLU A 68 -3.45 -23.08 -4.31
C GLU A 68 -3.31 -21.76 -5.08
N GLU A 69 -4.01 -20.70 -4.67
CA GLU A 69 -3.91 -19.36 -5.28
C GLU A 69 -2.55 -18.73 -4.96
N VAL A 70 -2.12 -18.83 -3.71
CA VAL A 70 -0.79 -18.37 -3.29
C VAL A 70 0.29 -19.10 -4.07
N TYR A 71 0.23 -20.43 -4.13
CA TYR A 71 1.18 -21.24 -4.86
C TYR A 71 1.29 -20.85 -6.35
N LYS A 72 0.16 -20.60 -7.01
CA LYS A 72 0.14 -20.14 -8.41
C LYS A 72 0.87 -18.80 -8.60
N ILE A 73 0.68 -17.87 -7.67
CA ILE A 73 1.37 -16.56 -7.75
C ILE A 73 2.86 -16.70 -7.44
N GLU A 74 3.25 -17.56 -6.49
CA GLU A 74 4.66 -17.86 -6.23
C GLU A 74 5.37 -18.47 -7.47
N LEU A 75 4.68 -19.34 -8.20
CA LEU A 75 5.20 -19.85 -9.48
C LEU A 75 5.37 -18.72 -10.49
N LEU A 76 4.43 -17.79 -10.58
CA LEU A 76 4.53 -16.61 -11.45
C LEU A 76 5.72 -15.71 -11.07
N LEU A 77 5.94 -15.44 -9.77
CA LEU A 77 7.10 -14.68 -9.28
C LEU A 77 8.40 -15.34 -9.74
N LYS A 78 8.52 -16.67 -9.58
CA LYS A 78 9.70 -17.44 -10.00
C LYS A 78 9.91 -17.40 -11.51
N GLN A 79 8.84 -17.59 -12.31
CA GLN A 79 8.90 -17.59 -13.76
C GLN A 79 9.25 -16.20 -14.34
N ALA A 80 8.72 -15.14 -13.71
CA ALA A 80 8.99 -13.77 -14.11
C ALA A 80 10.32 -13.23 -13.54
N HIS A 81 11.04 -14.03 -12.73
CA HIS A 81 12.24 -13.60 -12.00
C HIS A 81 12.00 -12.30 -11.20
N VAL A 82 10.85 -12.22 -10.52
CA VAL A 82 10.44 -11.08 -9.70
C VAL A 82 10.57 -11.44 -8.23
N THR A 83 11.15 -10.53 -7.44
CA THR A 83 11.20 -10.64 -5.98
C THR A 83 10.31 -9.59 -5.32
N ILE A 84 9.85 -9.86 -4.11
CA ILE A 84 8.96 -8.93 -3.40
C ILE A 84 9.67 -7.64 -2.98
N GLU A 85 10.99 -7.68 -2.85
CA GLU A 85 11.84 -6.54 -2.51
C GLU A 85 11.92 -5.50 -3.66
N GLU A 86 11.58 -5.88 -4.89
CA GLU A 86 11.48 -4.94 -6.02
C GLU A 86 10.38 -3.89 -5.80
N ARG A 87 9.40 -4.19 -4.96
CA ARG A 87 8.46 -3.20 -4.46
C ARG A 87 9.13 -2.44 -3.31
N LYS A 88 9.78 -1.31 -3.60
CA LYS A 88 10.63 -0.53 -2.69
C LYS A 88 10.01 -0.20 -1.35
N VAL A 89 8.69 -0.05 -1.27
CA VAL A 89 7.97 0.21 -0.01
C VAL A 89 7.95 -1.00 0.93
N VAL A 90 8.16 -2.22 0.41
CA VAL A 90 8.21 -3.44 1.23
C VAL A 90 9.44 -3.43 2.15
N PRO A 91 10.68 -3.42 1.64
CA PRO A 91 11.86 -3.38 2.51
C PRO A 91 11.90 -2.12 3.38
N ALA A 92 11.36 -0.99 2.93
CA ALA A 92 11.32 0.24 3.71
C ALA A 92 10.40 0.12 4.94
N ALA A 93 9.21 -0.48 4.79
CA ALA A 93 8.29 -0.69 5.90
C ALA A 93 8.84 -1.71 6.91
N LEU A 94 9.42 -2.82 6.43
CA LEU A 94 9.99 -3.86 7.28
C LEU A 94 11.21 -3.35 8.06
N LYS A 95 12.10 -2.61 7.40
CA LYS A 95 13.24 -1.96 8.05
C LYS A 95 12.79 -1.00 9.15
N ARG A 96 11.74 -0.19 8.87
CA ARG A 96 11.19 0.74 9.86
C ARG A 96 10.57 0.02 11.06
N GLU A 97 9.92 -1.11 10.84
CA GLU A 97 9.42 -1.96 11.93
C GLU A 97 10.57 -2.54 12.76
N GLU A 98 11.64 -3.02 12.13
CA GLU A 98 12.82 -3.55 12.81
C GLU A 98 13.51 -2.48 13.68
N GLU A 99 13.74 -1.29 13.12
CA GLU A 99 14.37 -0.16 13.83
C GLU A 99 13.59 0.30 15.06
N THR A 100 12.25 0.26 14.98
CA THR A 100 11.40 0.85 16.02
C THR A 100 10.74 -0.16 16.94
N GLY A 101 10.76 -1.45 16.58
CA GLY A 101 10.07 -2.52 17.31
C GLY A 101 8.53 -2.41 17.26
N ALA A 102 7.98 -1.49 16.49
CA ALA A 102 6.55 -1.24 16.36
C ALA A 102 6.09 -1.42 14.91
N PRO A 103 4.82 -1.81 14.67
CA PRO A 103 4.27 -1.89 13.33
C PRO A 103 4.52 -0.60 12.55
N ALA A 104 4.93 -0.73 11.29
CA ALA A 104 5.33 0.38 10.45
C ALA A 104 4.69 0.28 9.06
N ALA A 105 4.73 1.38 8.35
CA ALA A 105 4.25 1.49 6.98
C ALA A 105 5.18 2.40 6.16
N ALA A 106 5.22 2.20 4.85
CA ALA A 106 5.98 3.01 3.91
C ALA A 106 5.13 3.38 2.70
N LEU A 107 5.37 4.56 2.14
CA LEU A 107 4.73 5.09 0.95
C LEU A 107 5.80 5.68 0.02
N GLU A 108 5.73 5.35 -1.26
CA GLU A 108 6.53 5.96 -2.32
C GLU A 108 5.77 7.15 -2.90
N LEU A 109 6.31 8.34 -2.74
CA LEU A 109 5.76 9.59 -3.27
C LEU A 109 5.89 9.64 -4.81
N PRO A 110 5.17 10.55 -5.51
CA PRO A 110 5.23 10.67 -6.97
C PRO A 110 6.64 10.98 -7.52
N ASP A 111 7.51 11.54 -6.70
CA ASP A 111 8.91 11.84 -7.05
C ASP A 111 9.89 10.69 -6.71
N GLY A 112 9.39 9.54 -6.25
CA GLY A 112 10.16 8.36 -5.90
C GLY A 112 10.77 8.36 -4.50
N ARG A 113 10.60 9.43 -3.70
CA ARG A 113 11.02 9.44 -2.29
C ARG A 113 10.12 8.53 -1.46
N ILE A 114 10.71 7.88 -0.46
CA ILE A 114 9.97 6.98 0.44
C ILE A 114 9.78 7.66 1.78
N VAL A 115 8.53 7.74 2.20
CA VAL A 115 8.11 8.22 3.51
C VAL A 115 7.68 7.02 4.35
N THR A 116 8.01 7.03 5.64
CA THR A 116 7.61 5.98 6.58
C THR A 116 6.78 6.53 7.73
N GLY A 117 5.93 5.66 8.29
CA GLY A 117 5.21 5.91 9.53
C GLY A 117 5.29 4.70 10.44
N LYS A 118 5.23 4.90 11.75
CA LYS A 118 5.18 3.82 12.74
C LYS A 118 4.00 4.00 13.67
N THR A 119 3.54 2.91 14.24
CA THR A 119 2.54 2.94 15.31
C THR A 119 3.08 3.70 16.53
N SER A 120 2.29 4.60 17.06
CA SER A 120 2.53 5.38 18.27
C SER A 120 1.39 5.17 19.28
N GLU A 121 1.41 5.91 20.38
CA GLU A 121 0.30 5.93 21.35
C GLU A 121 -0.97 6.58 20.78
N LEU A 122 -0.81 7.52 19.86
CA LEU A 122 -1.91 8.30 19.27
C LEU A 122 -2.40 7.76 17.94
N LEU A 123 -1.50 7.22 17.10
CA LEU A 123 -1.77 6.90 15.70
C LEU A 123 -1.36 5.46 15.38
N GLY A 124 -2.15 4.77 14.56
CA GLY A 124 -1.72 3.56 13.88
C GLY A 124 -0.64 3.86 12.82
N ALA A 125 0.07 2.82 12.36
CA ALA A 125 1.12 2.97 11.36
C ALA A 125 0.63 3.62 10.05
N SER A 126 -0.57 3.22 9.59
CA SER A 126 -1.25 3.78 8.41
C SER A 126 -1.52 5.28 8.56
N SER A 127 -2.04 5.68 9.71
CA SER A 127 -2.37 7.08 10.04
C SER A 127 -1.12 7.95 10.16
N ALA A 128 -0.09 7.43 10.83
CA ALA A 128 1.19 8.13 10.95
C ALA A 128 1.87 8.30 9.58
N LEU A 129 1.84 7.24 8.74
CA LEU A 129 2.34 7.30 7.37
C LEU A 129 1.62 8.36 6.56
N LEU A 130 0.29 8.36 6.61
CA LEU A 130 -0.55 9.29 5.85
C LEU A 130 -0.22 10.75 6.20
N LEU A 131 -0.14 11.09 7.50
CA LEU A 131 0.25 12.43 7.94
C LEU A 131 1.66 12.81 7.48
N ASN A 132 2.62 11.90 7.63
CA ASN A 132 3.99 12.15 7.22
C ASN A 132 4.08 12.39 5.70
N ALA A 133 3.36 11.61 4.89
CA ALA A 133 3.32 11.77 3.44
C ALA A 133 2.70 13.13 3.04
N LEU A 134 1.59 13.53 3.67
CA LEU A 134 0.95 14.82 3.40
C LEU A 134 1.84 16.00 3.81
N LYS A 135 2.53 15.90 4.95
CA LYS A 135 3.51 16.92 5.39
C LYS A 135 4.66 17.04 4.40
N GLU A 136 5.24 15.91 3.99
CA GLU A 136 6.35 15.89 3.03
C GLU A 136 5.95 16.51 1.68
N LEU A 137 4.76 16.17 1.17
CA LEU A 137 4.20 16.73 -0.06
C LEU A 137 3.91 18.24 0.04
N ALA A 138 3.61 18.72 1.24
CA ALA A 138 3.37 20.15 1.52
C ALA A 138 4.64 20.94 1.84
N GLY A 139 5.80 20.26 1.98
CA GLY A 139 7.05 20.90 2.41
C GLY A 139 7.03 21.39 3.87
N ILE A 140 6.24 20.70 4.72
CA ILE A 140 6.11 21.02 6.14
C ILE A 140 7.16 20.24 6.92
N ASP A 141 7.85 20.92 7.82
CA ASP A 141 8.85 20.34 8.70
C ASP A 141 8.27 19.15 9.48
N HIS A 142 9.06 18.07 9.59
CA HIS A 142 8.64 16.86 10.27
C HIS A 142 8.26 17.09 11.75
N ASP A 143 8.92 18.01 12.43
CA ASP A 143 8.67 18.31 13.84
C ASP A 143 7.41 19.15 14.08
N LYS A 144 6.82 19.76 13.06
CA LYS A 144 5.59 20.52 13.20
C LYS A 144 4.37 19.61 13.38
N HIS A 145 3.51 19.96 14.32
CA HIS A 145 2.22 19.31 14.54
C HIS A 145 1.14 19.94 13.66
N VAL A 146 0.55 19.16 12.76
CA VAL A 146 -0.55 19.61 11.88
C VAL A 146 -1.94 19.29 12.44
N ILE A 147 -2.03 18.43 13.46
CA ILE A 147 -3.27 18.12 14.15
C ILE A 147 -3.18 18.68 15.57
N SER A 148 -4.16 19.47 15.97
CA SER A 148 -4.20 20.05 17.31
C SER A 148 -4.69 19.04 18.37
N PRO A 149 -4.22 19.13 19.62
CA PRO A 149 -4.72 18.31 20.71
C PRO A 149 -6.24 18.47 20.93
N GLU A 150 -6.78 19.66 20.67
CA GLU A 150 -8.19 19.97 20.75
C GLU A 150 -9.03 19.19 19.75
N ALA A 151 -8.49 18.89 18.58
CA ALA A 151 -9.12 18.03 17.58
C ALA A 151 -9.01 16.54 17.92
N LEU A 152 -7.89 16.10 18.54
CA LEU A 152 -7.65 14.70 18.89
C LEU A 152 -8.50 14.20 20.05
N ARG A 153 -8.56 14.98 21.14
CA ARG A 153 -9.23 14.57 22.40
C ARG A 153 -10.69 14.16 22.23
N PRO A 154 -11.55 14.93 21.54
CA PRO A 154 -12.94 14.56 21.36
C PRO A 154 -13.12 13.26 20.57
N ILE A 155 -12.27 13.00 19.59
CA ILE A 155 -12.32 11.77 18.77
C ILE A 155 -11.90 10.56 19.62
N GLN A 156 -10.85 10.70 20.42
CA GLN A 156 -10.41 9.63 21.33
C GLN A 156 -11.46 9.34 22.41
N ALA A 157 -12.05 10.37 23.01
CA ALA A 157 -13.11 10.23 24.01
C ALA A 157 -14.35 9.53 23.41
N LEU A 158 -14.80 9.96 22.24
CA LEU A 158 -15.88 9.27 21.51
C LEU A 158 -15.58 7.80 21.35
N LYS A 159 -14.36 7.48 20.88
CA LYS A 159 -13.94 6.12 20.59
C LYS A 159 -13.85 5.23 21.83
N THR A 160 -13.25 5.72 22.89
CA THR A 160 -12.97 4.94 24.10
C THR A 160 -14.09 4.97 25.13
N GLU A 161 -14.66 6.14 25.40
CA GLU A 161 -15.63 6.32 26.49
C GLU A 161 -17.07 6.00 26.03
N TYR A 162 -17.43 6.42 24.80
CA TYR A 162 -18.81 6.27 24.31
C TYR A 162 -19.00 5.00 23.45
N LEU A 163 -18.01 4.64 22.60
CA LEU A 163 -18.08 3.46 21.72
C LEU A 163 -17.40 2.22 22.30
N GLY A 164 -16.75 2.34 23.48
CA GLY A 164 -16.16 1.21 24.19
C GLY A 164 -14.93 0.57 23.52
N SER A 165 -14.26 1.27 22.60
CA SER A 165 -13.03 0.78 22.01
C SER A 165 -11.91 0.72 23.04
N LYS A 166 -11.18 -0.39 23.08
CA LYS A 166 -9.98 -0.52 23.94
C LYS A 166 -8.74 0.13 23.32
N ASN A 167 -8.80 0.52 22.05
CA ASN A 167 -7.69 1.11 21.32
C ASN A 167 -7.94 2.60 21.10
N PRO A 168 -7.19 3.50 21.79
CA PRO A 168 -7.35 4.95 21.62
C PRO A 168 -6.71 5.49 20.34
N ARG A 169 -5.90 4.68 19.63
CA ARG A 169 -5.20 5.11 18.42
C ARG A 169 -6.18 5.45 17.31
N LEU A 170 -5.94 6.55 16.62
CA LEU A 170 -6.75 6.95 15.49
C LEU A 170 -6.43 6.08 14.26
N HIS A 171 -7.49 5.70 13.55
CA HIS A 171 -7.45 5.15 12.21
C HIS A 171 -7.24 6.27 11.17
N SER A 172 -6.98 5.90 9.93
CA SER A 172 -6.68 6.85 8.85
C SER A 172 -7.83 7.82 8.56
N ASP A 173 -9.08 7.37 8.59
CA ASP A 173 -10.26 8.21 8.44
C ASP A 173 -10.44 9.20 9.60
N GLU A 174 -10.31 8.73 10.86
CA GLU A 174 -10.34 9.58 12.05
C GLU A 174 -9.22 10.64 12.02
N THR A 175 -8.06 10.27 11.50
CA THR A 175 -6.90 11.16 11.35
C THR A 175 -7.16 12.25 10.29
N LEU A 176 -7.79 11.91 9.17
CA LEU A 176 -8.17 12.89 8.15
C LEU A 176 -9.25 13.85 8.65
N ILE A 177 -10.22 13.36 9.47
CA ILE A 177 -11.20 14.20 10.12
C ILE A 177 -10.51 15.18 11.08
N ALA A 178 -9.60 14.69 11.93
CA ALA A 178 -8.84 15.55 12.85
C ALA A 178 -7.99 16.60 12.12
N LEU A 179 -7.36 16.21 10.99
CA LEU A 179 -6.61 17.13 10.14
C LEU A 179 -7.52 18.19 9.52
N SER A 180 -8.71 17.79 9.06
CA SER A 180 -9.70 18.70 8.48
C SER A 180 -10.21 19.73 9.50
N ILE A 181 -10.46 19.31 10.74
CA ILE A 181 -10.84 20.21 11.83
C ILE A 181 -9.69 21.19 12.12
N SER A 182 -8.47 20.67 12.24
CA SER A 182 -7.28 21.51 12.51
C SER A 182 -7.00 22.52 11.39
N ALA A 183 -7.36 22.21 10.15
CA ALA A 183 -7.18 23.10 9.00
C ALA A 183 -8.02 24.39 9.05
N ALA A 184 -9.00 24.48 9.96
CA ALA A 184 -9.77 25.71 10.18
C ALA A 184 -8.89 26.86 10.72
N ASP A 185 -7.94 26.54 11.61
CA ASP A 185 -7.13 27.51 12.34
C ASP A 185 -5.61 27.31 12.13
N ASN A 186 -5.19 26.31 11.37
CA ASN A 186 -3.79 25.95 11.12
C ASN A 186 -3.51 25.87 9.63
N GLU A 187 -2.73 26.84 9.11
CA GLU A 187 -2.37 26.89 7.67
C GLU A 187 -1.52 25.68 7.23
N ASP A 188 -0.63 25.15 8.08
CA ASP A 188 0.14 23.95 7.75
C ASP A 188 -0.80 22.73 7.60
N ALA A 189 -1.82 22.59 8.45
CA ALA A 189 -2.83 21.55 8.31
C ALA A 189 -3.64 21.68 7.02
N LYS A 190 -3.99 22.90 6.65
CA LYS A 190 -4.69 23.20 5.40
C LYS A 190 -3.84 22.88 4.18
N LEU A 191 -2.54 23.25 4.19
CA LEU A 191 -1.60 22.91 3.14
C LEU A 191 -1.43 21.39 3.00
N ALA A 192 -1.30 20.66 4.13
CA ALA A 192 -1.22 19.21 4.14
C ALA A 192 -2.48 18.57 3.52
N LEU A 193 -3.67 19.03 3.93
CA LEU A 193 -4.95 18.51 3.43
C LEU A 193 -5.08 18.66 1.90
N GLN A 194 -4.58 19.76 1.34
CA GLN A 194 -4.60 20.01 -0.10
C GLN A 194 -3.71 19.04 -0.91
N GLN A 195 -2.81 18.31 -0.25
CA GLN A 195 -1.95 17.33 -0.93
C GLN A 195 -2.63 15.96 -1.16
N ILE A 196 -3.77 15.71 -0.56
CA ILE A 196 -4.49 14.42 -0.68
C ILE A 196 -4.61 13.93 -2.13
N PRO A 197 -4.96 14.75 -3.14
CA PRO A 197 -5.06 14.27 -4.52
C PRO A 197 -3.76 13.72 -5.11
N LYS A 198 -2.60 14.12 -4.57
CA LYS A 198 -1.27 13.66 -5.03
C LYS A 198 -0.95 12.23 -4.56
N LEU A 199 -1.71 11.68 -3.62
CA LEU A 199 -1.53 10.31 -3.14
C LEU A 199 -2.03 9.27 -4.14
N LYS A 200 -2.87 9.66 -5.09
CA LYS A 200 -3.44 8.74 -6.08
C LYS A 200 -2.34 8.06 -6.90
N GLY A 201 -2.36 6.73 -6.92
CA GLY A 201 -1.37 5.90 -7.62
C GLY A 201 -0.07 5.65 -6.84
N CYS A 202 0.11 6.27 -5.67
CA CYS A 202 1.26 6.00 -4.81
C CYS A 202 1.25 4.55 -4.31
N GLN A 203 2.44 3.95 -4.20
CA GLN A 203 2.62 2.61 -3.66
C GLN A 203 2.70 2.67 -2.14
N VAL A 204 1.98 1.79 -1.45
CA VAL A 204 1.99 1.68 0.02
C VAL A 204 2.20 0.24 0.44
N HIS A 205 2.99 0.05 1.49
CA HIS A 205 3.12 -1.24 2.16
C HIS A 205 3.08 -1.06 3.68
N THR A 206 2.42 -2.00 4.35
CA THR A 206 2.35 -2.03 5.82
C THR A 206 2.92 -3.34 6.36
N SER A 207 3.65 -3.26 7.45
CA SER A 207 4.30 -4.43 8.06
C SER A 207 3.36 -5.34 8.85
N VAL A 208 2.07 -5.02 8.89
CA VAL A 208 1.00 -5.82 9.51
C VAL A 208 -0.29 -5.66 8.72
N LEU A 209 -1.21 -6.61 8.90
CA LEU A 209 -2.57 -6.50 8.37
C LEU A 209 -3.29 -5.28 8.94
N LEU A 210 -3.90 -4.51 8.07
CA LEU A 210 -4.70 -3.34 8.46
C LEU A 210 -6.15 -3.71 8.80
N SER A 211 -6.81 -2.80 9.51
CA SER A 211 -8.25 -2.85 9.72
C SER A 211 -9.00 -2.60 8.40
N GLN A 212 -10.26 -3.05 8.33
CA GLN A 212 -11.08 -2.79 7.14
C GLN A 212 -11.33 -1.28 6.92
N VAL A 213 -11.36 -0.49 8.00
CA VAL A 213 -11.51 0.98 7.94
C VAL A 213 -10.32 1.58 7.19
N ASP A 214 -9.10 1.25 7.61
CA ASP A 214 -7.88 1.75 6.97
C ASP A 214 -7.78 1.29 5.50
N ILE A 215 -8.09 0.03 5.20
CA ILE A 215 -8.08 -0.51 3.82
C ILE A 215 -9.05 0.28 2.92
N LEU A 216 -10.26 0.53 3.40
CA LEU A 216 -11.27 1.28 2.65
C LEU A 216 -10.83 2.73 2.43
N GLU A 217 -10.21 3.36 3.42
CA GLU A 217 -9.74 4.73 3.30
C GLU A 217 -8.60 4.85 2.29
N PHE A 218 -7.59 3.97 2.36
CA PHE A 218 -6.52 3.95 1.36
C PHE A 218 -7.05 3.68 -0.07
N ARG A 219 -8.09 2.84 -0.21
CA ARG A 219 -8.76 2.64 -1.50
C ARG A 219 -9.44 3.91 -2.02
N LYS A 220 -10.11 4.69 -1.15
CA LYS A 220 -10.71 5.99 -1.54
C LYS A 220 -9.64 7.01 -1.95
N LEU A 221 -8.49 7.00 -1.29
CA LEU A 221 -7.33 7.82 -1.65
C LEU A 221 -6.69 7.40 -2.98
N GLY A 222 -7.05 6.22 -3.51
CA GLY A 222 -6.54 5.68 -4.77
C GLY A 222 -5.09 5.21 -4.71
N VAL A 223 -4.61 4.83 -3.53
CA VAL A 223 -3.26 4.27 -3.36
C VAL A 223 -3.24 2.75 -3.57
N GLU A 224 -2.10 2.24 -4.01
CA GLU A 224 -1.86 0.82 -4.24
C GLU A 224 -1.30 0.16 -2.96
N LEU A 225 -2.22 -0.31 -2.11
CA LEU A 225 -1.90 -0.87 -0.79
C LEU A 225 -1.54 -2.36 -0.86
N THR A 226 -0.50 -2.73 -0.11
CA THR A 226 -0.15 -4.12 0.24
C THR A 226 0.14 -4.21 1.74
N CYS A 227 -0.07 -5.40 2.33
CA CYS A 227 0.15 -5.64 3.76
C CYS A 227 0.93 -6.94 3.96
N GLU A 228 1.84 -6.97 4.95
CA GLU A 228 2.35 -8.25 5.44
C GLU A 228 1.23 -9.11 6.02
N PRO A 229 1.22 -10.42 5.76
CA PRO A 229 0.17 -11.34 6.21
C PRO A 229 0.32 -11.71 7.69
N LYS A 230 0.55 -10.74 8.57
CA LYS A 230 0.68 -10.93 10.01
C LYS A 230 -0.15 -9.93 10.79
N SER A 231 -0.76 -10.38 11.88
CA SER A 231 -1.53 -9.53 12.78
C SER A 231 -0.61 -8.74 13.72
N GLU A 232 -0.98 -7.50 14.07
CA GLU A 232 -0.29 -6.69 15.09
C GLU A 232 -0.18 -7.43 16.44
N HIS A 233 -1.14 -8.29 16.77
CA HIS A 233 -1.19 -9.02 18.03
C HIS A 233 -0.33 -10.30 18.07
N ALA A 234 0.16 -10.78 16.93
CA ALA A 234 0.93 -12.03 16.88
C ALA A 234 2.25 -11.96 17.68
N LYS A 235 2.86 -10.78 17.81
CA LYS A 235 4.09 -10.60 18.62
C LYS A 235 3.87 -10.64 20.14
N LYS A 236 2.64 -10.50 20.64
CA LYS A 236 2.35 -10.56 22.09
C LYS A 236 2.17 -11.97 22.63
N LEU A 237 2.01 -12.96 21.77
CA LEU A 237 1.83 -14.38 22.15
C LEU A 237 3.14 -15.18 22.18
N GLN A 238 4.26 -14.59 21.76
CA GLN A 238 5.59 -15.22 21.72
C GLN A 238 6.55 -14.73 22.82
N LYS A 239 6.05 -14.02 23.81
CA LYS A 239 6.74 -13.68 25.06
C LYS A 239 5.93 -14.31 26.20
#